data_0fecdb1333c2b3254f36e4b420a4b976
#
_entry.id   0fecdb1333c2b3254f36e4b420a4b976
#
_cell.length_a   1.000
_cell.length_b   1.000
_cell.length_c   1.000
_cell.angle_alpha   90.00
_cell.angle_beta   90.00
_cell.angle_gamma   90.00
#
_symmetry.space_group_name_H-M   'P 1'
#
loop_
_entity.id
_entity.type
_entity.pdbx_description
1 polymer ?
#
loop_
_entity_poly.entity_id
_entity_poly.type
_entity_poly.pdbx_seq_one_letter_code
_entity_poly.pdbx_strand_id
1 'polypeptide(L)'
;MRSVKSPREIALVRRASQLAGLGLMEAMRSTERGVTEYQLDAAARYVFLVNDARLEGYRSITASGTENINNMHSFRNSSTLKDGDLVLMDYAPDYRYYVSDIGRVWPVNGKYSAQQRELLQFVLEFHKAVLSRIRPGVTAAQIHDEAKHAMAAVFARTKFSKPLYEQAARTLVDTGGGVFSHTVGMAVHDVGSYRSGPLRPGQVFSIDPQLWVREENLYLRFEDTVVVTETGVENFTDFIPMELDDMEKMVLEKGVVQKVPPVTASTISSFRR
;
A
#
# COMPACT_ATOMS: atom_id res chain seq x y z
N MET A 1 -18.98 13.76 13.81
CA MET A 1 -18.91 14.61 12.61
C MET A 1 -17.74 14.25 11.71
N ARG A 2 -16.49 14.12 12.17
CA ARG A 2 -15.32 13.83 11.28
C ARG A 2 -15.30 12.46 10.60
N SER A 3 -15.99 11.44 11.13
CA SER A 3 -16.02 10.12 10.50
C SER A 3 -16.77 10.08 9.16
N VAL A 4 -17.76 10.97 8.97
CA VAL A 4 -18.45 11.17 7.70
C VAL A 4 -17.97 12.47 7.11
N LYS A 5 -17.33 12.42 5.96
CA LYS A 5 -16.71 13.53 5.26
C LYS A 5 -17.73 14.23 4.36
N SER A 6 -17.67 15.55 4.31
CA SER A 6 -18.40 16.34 3.31
C SER A 6 -17.83 16.11 1.89
N PRO A 7 -18.53 16.45 0.83
CA PRO A 7 -18.03 16.34 -0.55
C PRO A 7 -16.70 17.08 -0.78
N ARG A 8 -16.48 18.21 -0.09
CA ARG A 8 -15.21 18.96 -0.18
C ARG A 8 -14.05 18.21 0.48
N GLU A 9 -14.28 17.64 1.66
CA GLU A 9 -13.28 16.82 2.36
C GLU A 9 -12.94 15.56 1.55
N ILE A 10 -13.95 14.89 0.99
CA ILE A 10 -13.75 13.73 0.08
C ILE A 10 -12.89 14.12 -1.11
N ALA A 11 -13.11 15.28 -1.71
CA ALA A 11 -12.30 15.77 -2.83
C ALA A 11 -10.82 15.99 -2.43
N LEU A 12 -10.55 16.48 -1.20
CA LEU A 12 -9.19 16.67 -0.68
C LEU A 12 -8.50 15.34 -0.40
N VAL A 13 -9.18 14.39 0.27
CA VAL A 13 -8.62 13.03 0.49
C VAL A 13 -8.37 12.32 -0.84
N ARG A 14 -9.32 12.40 -1.79
CA ARG A 14 -9.14 11.84 -3.14
C ARG A 14 -7.89 12.41 -3.82
N ARG A 15 -7.66 13.74 -3.72
CA ARG A 15 -6.46 14.36 -4.28
C ARG A 15 -5.20 13.90 -3.59
N ALA A 16 -5.17 13.81 -2.25
CA ALA A 16 -4.06 13.26 -1.50
C ALA A 16 -3.76 11.81 -1.91
N SER A 17 -4.80 10.97 -2.09
CA SER A 17 -4.69 9.59 -2.55
C SER A 17 -4.13 9.49 -3.97
N GLN A 18 -4.59 10.36 -4.88
CA GLN A 18 -4.05 10.41 -6.25
C GLN A 18 -2.54 10.73 -6.24
N LEU A 19 -2.13 11.70 -5.43
CA LEU A 19 -0.72 12.09 -5.32
C LEU A 19 0.11 10.99 -4.67
N ALA A 20 -0.42 10.35 -3.61
CA ALA A 20 0.20 9.19 -2.98
C ALA A 20 0.45 8.08 -4.01
N GLY A 21 -0.58 7.73 -4.78
CA GLY A 21 -0.48 6.71 -5.83
C GLY A 21 0.54 7.04 -6.90
N LEU A 22 0.53 8.26 -7.42
CA LEU A 22 1.55 8.70 -8.40
C LEU A 22 2.96 8.65 -7.81
N GLY A 23 3.12 8.98 -6.51
CA GLY A 23 4.39 8.87 -5.80
C GLY A 23 4.87 7.44 -5.69
N LEU A 24 3.99 6.50 -5.31
CA LEU A 24 4.34 5.07 -5.27
C LEU A 24 4.72 4.53 -6.66
N MET A 25 3.97 4.90 -7.70
CA MET A 25 4.32 4.52 -9.08
C MET A 25 5.69 5.04 -9.49
N GLU A 26 6.07 6.25 -9.07
CA GLU A 26 7.41 6.78 -9.36
C GLU A 26 8.50 6.08 -8.52
N ALA A 27 8.20 5.69 -7.29
CA ALA A 27 9.09 4.86 -6.48
C ALA A 27 9.29 3.47 -7.10
N MET A 28 8.22 2.84 -7.62
CA MET A 28 8.32 1.57 -8.36
C MET A 28 9.25 1.71 -9.59
N ARG A 29 9.06 2.75 -10.41
CA ARG A 29 9.93 3.04 -11.57
C ARG A 29 11.37 3.32 -11.18
N SER A 30 11.57 3.90 -10.01
CA SER A 30 12.90 4.25 -9.47
C SER A 30 13.58 3.07 -8.75
N THR A 31 12.92 1.92 -8.68
CA THR A 31 13.45 0.73 -8.01
C THR A 31 14.49 0.04 -8.89
N GLU A 32 15.68 -0.15 -8.32
CA GLU A 32 16.77 -0.90 -8.95
C GLU A 32 17.71 -1.41 -7.85
N ARG A 33 18.36 -2.55 -8.07
CA ARG A 33 19.43 -3.03 -7.19
C ARG A 33 20.47 -1.93 -6.95
N GLY A 34 20.84 -1.72 -5.70
CA GLY A 34 21.82 -0.69 -5.30
C GLY A 34 21.21 0.67 -4.95
N VAL A 35 19.96 0.93 -5.30
CA VAL A 35 19.19 2.08 -4.80
C VAL A 35 18.93 1.88 -3.30
N THR A 36 18.85 2.96 -2.54
CA THR A 36 18.51 2.91 -1.11
C THR A 36 17.04 3.26 -0.87
N GLU A 37 16.49 2.78 0.24
CA GLU A 37 15.09 3.01 0.61
C GLU A 37 14.75 4.52 0.62
N TYR A 38 15.61 5.38 1.19
CA TYR A 38 15.36 6.85 1.20
C TYR A 38 15.38 7.48 -0.19
N GLN A 39 15.99 6.86 -1.20
CA GLN A 39 15.92 7.35 -2.58
C GLN A 39 14.57 7.08 -3.20
N LEU A 40 13.89 5.99 -2.80
CA LEU A 40 12.50 5.74 -3.18
C LEU A 40 11.56 6.76 -2.50
N ASP A 41 11.80 7.10 -1.23
CA ASP A 41 11.08 8.19 -0.56
C ASP A 41 11.25 9.51 -1.31
N ALA A 42 12.49 9.83 -1.72
CA ALA A 42 12.78 11.03 -2.48
C ALA A 42 12.05 11.05 -3.84
N ALA A 43 11.93 9.90 -4.50
CA ALA A 43 11.18 9.76 -5.76
C ALA A 43 9.69 10.06 -5.56
N ALA A 44 9.07 9.49 -4.52
CA ALA A 44 7.67 9.76 -4.18
C ALA A 44 7.47 11.23 -3.79
N ARG A 45 8.34 11.79 -2.94
CA ARG A 45 8.28 13.20 -2.52
C ARG A 45 8.48 14.18 -3.67
N TYR A 46 9.29 13.86 -4.65
CA TYR A 46 9.38 14.66 -5.86
C TYR A 46 8.00 14.87 -6.49
N VAL A 47 7.24 13.78 -6.65
CA VAL A 47 5.87 13.84 -7.19
C VAL A 47 4.97 14.69 -6.29
N PHE A 48 5.05 14.54 -4.97
CA PHE A 48 4.24 15.33 -4.04
C PHE A 48 4.53 16.84 -4.18
N LEU A 49 5.79 17.22 -4.14
CA LEU A 49 6.24 18.61 -4.15
C LEU A 49 5.89 19.33 -5.45
N VAL A 50 6.09 18.69 -6.62
CA VAL A 50 5.75 19.30 -7.91
C VAL A 50 4.24 19.44 -8.13
N ASN A 51 3.42 18.78 -7.29
CA ASN A 51 1.96 18.83 -7.32
C ASN A 51 1.35 19.60 -6.14
N ASP A 52 2.11 20.50 -5.50
CA ASP A 52 1.69 21.39 -4.40
C ASP A 52 1.28 20.65 -3.10
N ALA A 53 1.74 19.42 -2.90
CA ALA A 53 1.66 18.73 -1.62
C ALA A 53 3.02 18.83 -0.91
N ARG A 54 3.17 19.83 -0.04
CA ARG A 54 4.46 20.25 0.50
C ARG A 54 4.87 19.53 1.78
N LEU A 55 3.90 18.93 2.46
CA LEU A 55 4.09 18.23 3.71
C LEU A 55 3.84 16.72 3.53
N GLU A 56 4.43 15.94 4.41
CA GLU A 56 4.14 14.52 4.54
C GLU A 56 2.87 14.33 5.38
N GLY A 57 2.01 13.43 4.99
CA GLY A 57 0.85 13.04 5.79
C GLY A 57 1.28 12.26 7.04
N TYR A 58 2.33 11.48 6.88
CA TYR A 58 3.03 10.72 7.91
C TYR A 58 4.43 10.37 7.41
N ARG A 59 5.29 9.95 8.33
CA ARG A 59 6.64 9.48 7.98
C ARG A 59 6.53 8.21 7.13
N SER A 60 7.23 8.19 5.98
CA SER A 60 7.20 7.04 5.08
C SER A 60 7.59 5.73 5.78
N ILE A 61 6.91 4.67 5.41
CA ILE A 61 7.30 3.30 5.71
C ILE A 61 7.84 2.74 4.41
N THR A 62 9.16 2.74 4.25
CA THR A 62 9.83 2.15 3.09
C THR A 62 10.83 1.14 3.58
N ALA A 63 10.54 -0.12 3.34
CA ALA A 63 11.29 -1.26 3.86
C ALA A 63 11.60 -2.26 2.76
N SER A 64 12.81 -2.77 2.75
CA SER A 64 13.25 -3.79 1.79
C SER A 64 13.91 -4.99 2.47
N GLY A 65 13.66 -6.17 1.89
CA GLY A 65 14.17 -7.43 2.41
C GLY A 65 13.54 -7.86 3.74
N THR A 66 13.72 -9.13 4.09
CA THR A 66 13.10 -9.74 5.26
C THR A 66 13.57 -9.17 6.60
N GLU A 67 14.70 -8.46 6.62
CA GLU A 67 15.22 -7.80 7.84
C GLU A 67 14.40 -6.56 8.23
N ASN A 68 13.77 -5.90 7.26
CA ASN A 68 13.01 -4.66 7.48
C ASN A 68 11.52 -4.84 7.27
N ILE A 69 11.11 -5.60 6.25
CA ILE A 69 9.70 -5.78 5.86
C ILE A 69 8.86 -6.49 6.94
N ASN A 70 9.49 -7.18 7.88
CA ASN A 70 8.82 -7.83 9.02
C ASN A 70 8.36 -6.85 10.11
N ASN A 71 8.63 -5.58 9.95
CA ASN A 71 8.19 -4.52 10.85
C ASN A 71 7.16 -3.63 10.12
N MET A 72 5.91 -3.71 10.56
CA MET A 72 4.79 -2.94 10.00
C MET A 72 5.09 -1.43 9.87
N HIS A 73 5.85 -0.88 10.81
CA HIS A 73 6.24 0.53 10.85
C HIS A 73 7.77 0.69 10.80
N SER A 74 8.38 0.18 9.74
CA SER A 74 9.82 0.33 9.53
C SER A 74 10.15 1.76 9.07
N PHE A 75 10.62 2.59 10.00
CA PHE A 75 11.03 3.98 9.71
C PHE A 75 12.54 4.13 9.47
N ARG A 76 13.26 3.04 9.33
CA ARG A 76 14.72 3.07 9.18
C ARG A 76 15.14 3.65 7.84
N ASN A 77 14.50 3.27 6.78
CA ASN A 77 14.60 3.66 5.36
C ASN A 77 16.05 3.88 4.85
N SER A 78 17.01 3.10 5.33
CA SER A 78 18.42 3.28 5.00
C SER A 78 19.09 2.06 4.36
N SER A 79 18.33 1.00 4.12
CA SER A 79 18.87 -0.22 3.52
C SER A 79 19.04 -0.05 2.00
N THR A 80 20.05 -0.74 1.47
CA THR A 80 20.29 -0.83 0.03
C THR A 80 19.50 -2.00 -0.53
N LEU A 81 18.75 -1.75 -1.60
CA LEU A 81 17.93 -2.74 -2.29
C LEU A 81 18.80 -3.85 -2.90
N LYS A 82 18.43 -5.10 -2.64
CA LYS A 82 19.12 -6.28 -3.14
C LYS A 82 18.26 -7.05 -4.13
N ASP A 83 18.90 -7.76 -5.03
CA ASP A 83 18.23 -8.66 -5.96
C ASP A 83 17.43 -9.74 -5.21
N GLY A 84 16.20 -9.99 -5.64
CA GLY A 84 15.29 -10.95 -5.00
C GLY A 84 14.54 -10.43 -3.77
N ASP A 85 14.89 -9.27 -3.23
CA ASP A 85 14.14 -8.62 -2.15
C ASP A 85 12.78 -8.08 -2.64
N LEU A 86 11.85 -7.96 -1.71
CA LEU A 86 10.65 -7.15 -1.87
C LEU A 86 10.89 -5.76 -1.27
N VAL A 87 10.26 -4.75 -1.86
CA VAL A 87 10.05 -3.43 -1.25
C VAL A 87 8.60 -3.36 -0.80
N LEU A 88 8.37 -2.98 0.45
CA LEU A 88 7.10 -2.48 0.94
C LEU A 88 7.23 -0.97 1.06
N MET A 89 6.33 -0.24 0.45
CA MET A 89 6.23 1.20 0.64
C MET A 89 4.80 1.59 0.98
N ASP A 90 4.69 2.39 2.03
CA ASP A 90 3.46 2.98 2.51
C ASP A 90 3.76 4.44 2.81
N TYR A 91 3.19 5.33 1.97
CA TYR A 91 3.54 6.73 2.01
C TYR A 91 2.51 7.60 1.29
N ALA A 92 2.07 8.66 1.96
CA ALA A 92 1.20 9.65 1.37
C ALA A 92 1.55 11.08 1.82
N PRO A 93 1.24 12.08 0.98
CA PRO A 93 1.40 13.49 1.36
C PRO A 93 0.25 13.99 2.22
N ASP A 94 0.49 15.08 2.93
CA ASP A 94 -0.55 16.03 3.31
C ASP A 94 -0.88 16.94 2.12
N TYR A 95 -2.13 16.95 1.71
CA TYR A 95 -2.66 17.87 0.73
C TYR A 95 -3.72 18.75 1.36
N ARG A 96 -3.34 19.98 1.73
CA ARG A 96 -4.25 20.96 2.35
C ARG A 96 -4.93 20.43 3.61
N TYR A 97 -4.13 19.85 4.50
CA TYR A 97 -4.53 19.24 5.78
C TYR A 97 -5.34 17.95 5.68
N TYR A 98 -5.40 17.31 4.52
CA TYR A 98 -5.97 15.99 4.34
C TYR A 98 -4.91 15.04 3.80
N VAL A 99 -4.98 13.80 4.29
CA VAL A 99 -4.02 12.76 3.95
C VAL A 99 -4.71 11.58 3.26
N SER A 100 -3.91 10.64 2.79
CA SER A 100 -4.31 9.32 2.34
C SER A 100 -3.59 8.26 3.16
N ASP A 101 -3.91 7.00 2.91
CA ASP A 101 -3.16 5.86 3.36
C ASP A 101 -3.14 4.80 2.26
N ILE A 102 -1.95 4.38 1.85
CA ILE A 102 -1.79 3.47 0.72
C ILE A 102 -0.47 2.72 0.82
N GLY A 103 -0.55 1.40 0.67
CA GLY A 103 0.61 0.52 0.71
C GLY A 103 0.67 -0.43 -0.49
N ARG A 104 1.88 -0.65 -1.02
CA ARG A 104 2.16 -1.64 -2.06
C ARG A 104 3.44 -2.40 -1.76
N VAL A 105 3.51 -3.61 -2.30
CA VAL A 105 4.69 -4.48 -2.20
C VAL A 105 5.10 -4.94 -3.59
N TRP A 106 6.36 -4.67 -3.97
CA TRP A 106 6.87 -5.02 -5.31
C TRP A 106 8.30 -5.59 -5.25
N PRO A 107 8.73 -6.36 -6.28
CA PRO A 107 10.06 -6.97 -6.31
C PRO A 107 11.13 -5.98 -6.79
N VAL A 108 12.30 -5.99 -6.16
CA VAL A 108 13.43 -5.11 -6.52
C VAL A 108 13.91 -5.33 -7.96
N ASN A 109 13.90 -6.57 -8.43
CA ASN A 109 14.41 -6.95 -9.76
C ASN A 109 13.34 -7.03 -10.85
N GLY A 110 12.11 -6.57 -10.56
CA GLY A 110 10.98 -6.62 -11.49
C GLY A 110 10.39 -8.02 -11.67
N LYS A 111 10.74 -8.99 -10.80
CA LYS A 111 10.19 -10.34 -10.86
C LYS A 111 9.97 -10.93 -9.48
N TYR A 112 8.71 -11.25 -9.15
CA TYR A 112 8.40 -11.98 -7.94
C TYR A 112 8.92 -13.42 -8.01
N SER A 113 9.47 -13.94 -6.91
CA SER A 113 9.67 -15.37 -6.76
C SER A 113 8.34 -16.12 -6.74
N ALA A 114 8.37 -17.43 -6.93
CA ALA A 114 7.14 -18.24 -6.89
C ALA A 114 6.40 -18.11 -5.55
N GLN A 115 7.15 -18.11 -4.43
CA GLN A 115 6.59 -17.96 -3.09
C GLN A 115 6.03 -16.55 -2.83
N GLN A 116 6.75 -15.50 -3.26
CA GLN A 116 6.28 -14.12 -3.14
C GLN A 116 4.98 -13.93 -3.91
N ARG A 117 4.92 -14.43 -5.14
CA ARG A 117 3.73 -14.37 -5.99
C ARG A 117 2.55 -15.14 -5.39
N GLU A 118 2.79 -16.35 -4.88
CA GLU A 118 1.78 -17.17 -4.23
C GLU A 118 1.08 -16.42 -3.08
N LEU A 119 1.86 -15.84 -2.17
CA LEU A 119 1.33 -15.15 -1.01
C LEU A 119 0.69 -13.81 -1.37
N LEU A 120 1.35 -13.00 -2.20
CA LEU A 120 0.81 -11.69 -2.61
C LEU A 120 -0.47 -11.85 -3.44
N GLN A 121 -0.54 -12.85 -4.31
CA GLN A 121 -1.77 -13.15 -5.06
C GLN A 121 -2.91 -13.50 -4.10
N PHE A 122 -2.65 -14.26 -3.05
CA PHE A 122 -3.66 -14.59 -2.05
C PHE A 122 -4.15 -13.35 -1.28
N VAL A 123 -3.23 -12.46 -0.87
CA VAL A 123 -3.59 -11.20 -0.21
C VAL A 123 -4.44 -10.32 -1.15
N LEU A 124 -4.05 -10.24 -2.43
CA LEU A 124 -4.78 -9.49 -3.44
C LEU A 124 -6.21 -10.03 -3.65
N GLU A 125 -6.39 -11.34 -3.71
CA GLU A 125 -7.73 -11.96 -3.81
C GLU A 125 -8.59 -11.61 -2.60
N PHE A 126 -8.01 -11.62 -1.40
CA PHE A 126 -8.73 -11.24 -0.19
C PHE A 126 -9.06 -9.75 -0.16
N HIS A 127 -8.13 -8.88 -0.56
CA HIS A 127 -8.38 -7.44 -0.71
C HIS A 127 -9.56 -7.18 -1.66
N LYS A 128 -9.57 -7.80 -2.84
CA LYS A 128 -10.67 -7.71 -3.82
C LYS A 128 -12.00 -8.24 -3.25
N ALA A 129 -11.94 -9.34 -2.51
CA ALA A 129 -13.11 -9.91 -1.87
C ALA A 129 -13.74 -8.96 -0.83
N VAL A 130 -12.92 -8.25 -0.06
CA VAL A 130 -13.39 -7.22 0.89
C VAL A 130 -13.93 -6.00 0.14
N LEU A 131 -13.14 -5.44 -0.77
CA LEU A 131 -13.48 -4.22 -1.50
C LEU A 131 -14.84 -4.34 -2.21
N SER A 132 -15.08 -5.45 -2.89
CA SER A 132 -16.33 -5.69 -3.63
C SER A 132 -17.58 -5.80 -2.76
N ARG A 133 -17.45 -5.88 -1.44
CA ARG A 133 -18.56 -6.04 -0.48
C ARG A 133 -18.83 -4.79 0.33
N ILE A 134 -17.98 -3.78 0.23
CA ILE A 134 -18.19 -2.50 0.92
C ILE A 134 -19.37 -1.77 0.30
N ARG A 135 -20.39 -1.51 1.13
CA ARG A 135 -21.61 -0.80 0.73
C ARG A 135 -22.28 -0.15 1.95
N PRO A 136 -23.10 0.87 1.78
CA PRO A 136 -23.83 1.46 2.90
C PRO A 136 -24.85 0.47 3.50
N GLY A 137 -25.14 0.64 4.78
CA GLY A 137 -26.15 -0.15 5.49
C GLY A 137 -25.68 -1.48 6.05
N VAL A 138 -24.44 -1.93 5.75
CA VAL A 138 -23.85 -3.15 6.30
C VAL A 138 -22.73 -2.82 7.29
N THR A 139 -22.47 -3.71 8.23
CA THR A 139 -21.36 -3.54 9.19
C THR A 139 -20.06 -4.07 8.63
N ALA A 140 -18.94 -3.59 9.16
CA ALA A 140 -17.61 -4.12 8.84
C ALA A 140 -17.51 -5.64 9.10
N ALA A 141 -18.14 -6.13 10.17
CA ALA A 141 -18.18 -7.56 10.48
C ALA A 141 -18.91 -8.36 9.40
N GLN A 142 -20.07 -7.89 8.93
CA GLN A 142 -20.80 -8.55 7.84
C GLN A 142 -19.98 -8.60 6.54
N ILE A 143 -19.28 -7.51 6.20
CA ILE A 143 -18.40 -7.47 5.02
C ILE A 143 -17.27 -8.49 5.17
N HIS A 144 -16.64 -8.57 6.34
CA HIS A 144 -15.60 -9.55 6.61
C HIS A 144 -16.11 -10.98 6.48
N ASP A 145 -17.28 -11.30 7.07
CA ASP A 145 -17.87 -12.63 6.97
C ASP A 145 -18.20 -13.00 5.52
N GLU A 146 -18.76 -12.08 4.74
CA GLU A 146 -19.04 -12.29 3.31
C GLU A 146 -17.75 -12.50 2.51
N ALA A 147 -16.69 -11.73 2.79
CA ALA A 147 -15.38 -11.90 2.16
C ALA A 147 -14.75 -13.25 2.52
N LYS A 148 -14.82 -13.64 3.79
CA LYS A 148 -14.35 -14.94 4.28
C LYS A 148 -15.04 -16.12 3.55
N HIS A 149 -16.35 -16.03 3.36
CA HIS A 149 -17.09 -17.05 2.59
C HIS A 149 -16.61 -17.13 1.13
N ALA A 150 -16.36 -15.99 0.51
CA ALA A 150 -15.85 -15.98 -0.86
C ALA A 150 -14.44 -16.59 -0.98
N MET A 151 -13.61 -16.44 0.06
CA MET A 151 -12.26 -17.03 0.07
C MET A 151 -12.25 -18.55 0.10
N ALA A 152 -13.35 -19.23 0.43
CA ALA A 152 -13.44 -20.69 0.36
C ALA A 152 -13.11 -21.23 -1.05
N ALA A 153 -13.58 -20.56 -2.11
CA ALA A 153 -13.26 -20.92 -3.48
C ALA A 153 -11.79 -20.63 -3.84
N VAL A 154 -11.19 -19.60 -3.23
CA VAL A 154 -9.76 -19.29 -3.41
C VAL A 154 -8.92 -20.37 -2.76
N PHE A 155 -9.22 -20.76 -1.51
CA PHE A 155 -8.52 -21.86 -0.83
C PHE A 155 -8.62 -23.17 -1.62
N ALA A 156 -9.79 -23.50 -2.17
CA ALA A 156 -9.98 -24.74 -2.92
C ALA A 156 -9.08 -24.85 -4.18
N ARG A 157 -8.71 -23.72 -4.79
CA ARG A 157 -7.86 -23.69 -6.00
C ARG A 157 -6.39 -23.38 -5.73
N THR A 158 -6.06 -22.85 -4.55
CA THR A 158 -4.70 -22.46 -4.18
C THR A 158 -3.93 -23.67 -3.65
N LYS A 159 -2.81 -23.98 -4.28
CA LYS A 159 -1.85 -24.99 -3.78
C LYS A 159 -0.71 -24.26 -3.10
N PHE A 160 -0.75 -24.20 -1.79
CA PHE A 160 0.33 -23.59 -1.03
C PHE A 160 1.59 -24.45 -1.07
N SER A 161 2.73 -23.82 -1.35
CA SER A 161 4.03 -24.50 -1.43
C SER A 161 4.55 -24.98 -0.07
N LYS A 162 4.04 -24.40 1.03
CA LYS A 162 4.36 -24.77 2.42
C LYS A 162 3.11 -24.79 3.27
N PRO A 163 2.97 -25.72 4.24
CA PRO A 163 1.87 -25.70 5.22
C PRO A 163 1.81 -24.39 6.02
N LEU A 164 2.97 -23.79 6.31
CA LEU A 164 3.10 -22.50 6.98
C LEU A 164 2.39 -21.36 6.21
N TYR A 165 2.47 -21.35 4.88
CA TYR A 165 1.81 -20.36 4.04
C TYR A 165 0.30 -20.52 4.05
N GLU A 166 -0.20 -21.75 4.01
CA GLU A 166 -1.63 -22.00 4.18
C GLU A 166 -2.13 -21.54 5.55
N GLN A 167 -1.36 -21.81 6.59
CA GLN A 167 -1.71 -21.37 7.95
C GLN A 167 -1.74 -19.83 8.05
N ALA A 168 -0.77 -19.13 7.49
CA ALA A 168 -0.75 -17.67 7.45
C ALA A 168 -1.96 -17.10 6.67
N ALA A 169 -2.28 -17.70 5.52
CA ALA A 169 -3.44 -17.33 4.72
C ALA A 169 -4.78 -17.56 5.47
N ARG A 170 -4.92 -18.68 6.18
CA ARG A 170 -6.09 -18.95 7.04
C ARG A 170 -6.20 -17.95 8.17
N THR A 171 -5.10 -17.65 8.85
CA THR A 171 -5.06 -16.64 9.92
C THR A 171 -5.50 -15.27 9.40
N LEU A 172 -4.99 -14.83 8.24
CA LEU A 172 -5.41 -13.58 7.60
C LEU A 172 -6.92 -13.53 7.40
N VAL A 173 -7.49 -14.56 6.78
CA VAL A 173 -8.92 -14.58 6.42
C VAL A 173 -9.79 -14.73 7.67
N ASP A 174 -9.39 -15.53 8.65
CA ASP A 174 -10.17 -15.78 9.89
C ASP A 174 -10.20 -14.55 10.81
N THR A 175 -9.09 -13.84 10.91
CA THR A 175 -8.97 -12.67 11.81
C THR A 175 -9.30 -11.34 11.13
N GLY A 176 -9.33 -11.30 9.81
CA GLY A 176 -9.45 -10.09 9.02
C GLY A 176 -8.18 -9.24 8.95
N GLY A 177 -7.13 -9.60 9.68
CA GLY A 177 -5.75 -9.11 9.59
C GLY A 177 -5.55 -7.65 9.17
N GLY A 178 -6.20 -6.65 9.82
CA GLY A 178 -6.09 -5.24 9.42
C GLY A 178 -7.02 -4.81 8.28
N VAL A 179 -7.90 -5.69 7.80
CA VAL A 179 -8.81 -5.43 6.66
C VAL A 179 -9.53 -4.11 6.76
N PHE A 180 -10.12 -3.80 7.91
CA PHE A 180 -10.64 -2.48 8.23
C PHE A 180 -9.70 -1.85 9.25
N SER A 181 -8.67 -1.16 8.77
CA SER A 181 -7.60 -0.70 9.62
C SER A 181 -8.05 0.50 10.47
N HIS A 182 -8.24 1.65 9.88
CA HIS A 182 -8.61 2.90 10.59
C HIS A 182 -9.28 3.90 9.66
N THR A 183 -9.90 4.91 10.25
CA THR A 183 -10.44 6.06 9.50
C THR A 183 -9.29 6.94 9.00
N VAL A 184 -9.47 7.51 7.80
CA VAL A 184 -8.53 8.44 7.15
C VAL A 184 -9.19 9.80 6.94
N GLY A 185 -8.44 10.89 7.06
CA GLY A 185 -8.97 12.25 6.87
C GLY A 185 -7.93 13.33 7.07
N MET A 186 -8.04 14.13 8.14
CA MET A 186 -7.04 15.14 8.51
C MET A 186 -5.83 14.54 9.23
N ALA A 187 -5.90 13.27 9.56
CA ALA A 187 -4.79 12.47 10.04
C ALA A 187 -4.88 11.09 9.36
N VAL A 188 -3.75 10.41 9.20
CA VAL A 188 -3.72 9.04 8.68
C VAL A 188 -4.55 8.11 9.56
N HIS A 189 -4.41 8.20 10.88
CA HIS A 189 -5.29 7.58 11.87
C HIS A 189 -6.27 8.66 12.41
N ASP A 190 -7.31 8.95 11.62
CA ASP A 190 -8.27 10.01 11.98
C ASP A 190 -9.27 9.54 13.02
N VAL A 191 -9.91 10.52 13.67
CA VAL A 191 -10.95 10.25 14.68
C VAL A 191 -12.23 9.70 14.06
N GLY A 192 -12.93 8.90 14.83
CA GLY A 192 -14.18 8.27 14.44
C GLY A 192 -14.08 6.75 14.38
N SER A 193 -15.19 6.10 14.14
CA SER A 193 -15.26 4.66 13.99
C SER A 193 -16.26 4.30 12.89
N TYR A 194 -15.87 3.38 12.04
CA TYR A 194 -16.76 2.68 11.10
C TYR A 194 -17.23 1.33 11.66
N ARG A 195 -16.69 0.91 12.83
CA ARG A 195 -16.99 -0.40 13.47
C ARG A 195 -18.22 -0.37 14.37
N SER A 196 -18.69 0.82 14.75
CA SER A 196 -19.78 1.00 15.72
C SER A 196 -21.20 0.82 15.16
N GLY A 197 -21.33 0.38 13.91
CA GLY A 197 -22.64 0.17 13.28
C GLY A 197 -22.55 0.05 11.77
N PRO A 198 -23.68 0.11 11.08
CA PRO A 198 -23.70 0.05 9.62
C PRO A 198 -22.90 1.19 8.98
N LEU A 199 -22.21 0.88 7.88
CA LEU A 199 -21.47 1.87 7.10
C LEU A 199 -22.42 2.92 6.52
N ARG A 200 -21.94 4.14 6.46
CA ARG A 200 -22.70 5.30 5.94
C ARG A 200 -21.95 5.97 4.80
N PRO A 201 -22.67 6.49 3.79
CA PRO A 201 -22.04 7.31 2.75
C PRO A 201 -21.18 8.43 3.36
N GLY A 202 -20.04 8.69 2.75
CA GLY A 202 -19.08 9.69 3.20
C GLY A 202 -18.09 9.20 4.28
N GLN A 203 -18.20 7.98 4.78
CA GLN A 203 -17.15 7.41 5.62
C GLN A 203 -15.93 7.06 4.78
N VAL A 204 -14.74 7.51 5.24
CA VAL A 204 -13.44 7.28 4.60
C VAL A 204 -12.57 6.50 5.57
N PHE A 205 -11.97 5.42 5.07
CA PHE A 205 -11.09 4.55 5.86
C PHE A 205 -10.11 3.79 4.95
N SER A 206 -9.05 3.22 5.54
CA SER A 206 -8.16 2.33 4.83
C SER A 206 -8.63 0.88 4.92
N ILE A 207 -8.42 0.12 3.84
CA ILE A 207 -8.49 -1.34 3.81
C ILE A 207 -7.07 -1.87 3.59
N ASP A 208 -6.61 -2.70 4.52
CA ASP A 208 -5.21 -3.09 4.62
C ASP A 208 -5.06 -4.56 5.08
N PRO A 209 -5.42 -5.55 4.23
CA PRO A 209 -5.23 -6.96 4.57
C PRO A 209 -3.74 -7.29 4.72
N GLN A 210 -3.36 -7.77 5.89
CA GLN A 210 -2.00 -7.98 6.34
C GLN A 210 -1.71 -9.47 6.55
N LEU A 211 -0.83 -10.04 5.75
CA LEU A 211 -0.38 -11.42 5.87
C LEU A 211 1.00 -11.47 6.54
N TRP A 212 1.12 -12.29 7.57
CA TRP A 212 2.33 -12.50 8.32
C TRP A 212 2.80 -13.95 8.22
N VAL A 213 4.06 -14.13 7.84
CA VAL A 213 4.81 -15.40 7.98
C VAL A 213 6.00 -15.11 8.89
N ARG A 214 5.74 -15.17 10.20
CA ARG A 214 6.71 -14.70 11.22
C ARG A 214 8.00 -15.50 11.22
N GLU A 215 7.91 -16.80 10.95
CA GLU A 215 9.04 -17.72 10.88
C GLU A 215 10.01 -17.40 9.73
N GLU A 216 9.54 -16.69 8.73
CA GLU A 216 10.34 -16.24 7.58
C GLU A 216 10.57 -14.71 7.58
N ASN A 217 10.22 -14.03 8.67
CA ASN A 217 10.29 -12.57 8.77
C ASN A 217 9.62 -11.86 7.59
N LEU A 218 8.45 -12.36 7.18
CA LEU A 218 7.74 -11.85 6.03
C LEU A 218 6.42 -11.20 6.46
N TYR A 219 6.21 -9.97 6.02
CA TYR A 219 4.99 -9.20 6.15
C TYR A 219 4.58 -8.63 4.79
N LEU A 220 3.36 -8.90 4.38
CA LEU A 220 2.84 -8.55 3.07
C LEU A 220 1.48 -7.88 3.21
N ARG A 221 1.24 -6.79 2.46
CA ARG A 221 -0.05 -6.10 2.42
C ARG A 221 -0.30 -5.40 1.11
N PHE A 222 -1.57 -5.16 0.84
CA PHE A 222 -2.06 -4.15 -0.10
C PHE A 222 -2.98 -3.22 0.66
N GLU A 223 -2.76 -1.93 0.54
CA GLU A 223 -3.54 -0.94 1.27
C GLU A 223 -4.09 0.12 0.33
N ASP A 224 -5.36 0.45 0.49
CA ASP A 224 -6.06 1.48 -0.25
C ASP A 224 -6.95 2.32 0.66
N THR A 225 -7.04 3.62 0.38
CA THR A 225 -8.04 4.50 0.98
C THR A 225 -9.31 4.50 0.15
N VAL A 226 -10.43 4.23 0.81
CA VAL A 226 -11.74 4.12 0.18
C VAL A 226 -12.76 5.05 0.83
N VAL A 227 -13.80 5.41 0.08
CA VAL A 227 -14.99 6.10 0.61
C VAL A 227 -16.25 5.29 0.32
N VAL A 228 -17.12 5.17 1.31
CA VAL A 228 -18.46 4.62 1.12
C VAL A 228 -19.30 5.61 0.32
N THR A 229 -19.90 5.18 -0.78
CA THR A 229 -20.80 5.97 -1.61
C THR A 229 -22.27 5.67 -1.27
N GLU A 230 -23.22 6.32 -1.95
CA GLU A 230 -24.64 6.03 -1.77
C GLU A 230 -25.02 4.60 -2.15
N THR A 231 -24.26 3.95 -3.04
CA THR A 231 -24.60 2.64 -3.60
C THR A 231 -23.52 1.57 -3.43
N GLY A 232 -22.34 1.94 -2.95
CA GLY A 232 -21.19 1.01 -2.84
C GLY A 232 -19.96 1.68 -2.25
N VAL A 233 -18.84 1.55 -2.95
CA VAL A 233 -17.54 2.07 -2.55
C VAL A 233 -16.81 2.69 -3.74
N GLU A 234 -16.05 3.75 -3.49
CA GLU A 234 -15.04 4.27 -4.41
C GLU A 234 -13.67 4.04 -3.81
N ASN A 235 -12.78 3.39 -4.55
CA ASN A 235 -11.38 3.28 -4.22
C ASN A 235 -10.62 4.45 -4.87
N PHE A 236 -10.00 5.33 -4.07
CA PHE A 236 -9.28 6.50 -4.57
C PHE A 236 -7.97 6.16 -5.28
N THR A 237 -7.52 4.92 -5.16
CA THR A 237 -6.22 4.44 -5.61
C THR A 237 -6.33 3.27 -6.61
N ASP A 238 -7.51 3.09 -7.23
CA ASP A 238 -7.79 2.02 -8.18
C ASP A 238 -6.98 2.11 -9.50
N PHE A 239 -6.45 3.30 -9.83
CA PHE A 239 -5.59 3.54 -11.00
C PHE A 239 -4.15 3.04 -10.83
N ILE A 240 -3.74 2.70 -9.59
CA ILE A 240 -2.38 2.22 -9.30
C ILE A 240 -2.31 0.72 -9.61
N PRO A 241 -1.24 0.23 -10.22
CA PRO A 241 -1.06 -1.20 -10.39
C PRO A 241 -1.24 -1.98 -9.09
N MET A 242 -2.11 -2.96 -9.13
CA MET A 242 -2.36 -3.91 -8.05
C MET A 242 -2.15 -5.35 -8.53
N GLU A 243 -2.37 -5.62 -9.81
CA GLU A 243 -2.03 -6.91 -10.40
C GLU A 243 -0.51 -7.09 -10.40
N LEU A 244 -0.04 -8.26 -9.98
CA LEU A 244 1.39 -8.53 -9.80
C LEU A 244 2.18 -8.35 -11.10
N ASP A 245 1.60 -8.76 -12.24
CA ASP A 245 2.23 -8.61 -13.56
C ASP A 245 2.40 -7.14 -13.98
N ASP A 246 1.48 -6.27 -13.56
CA ASP A 246 1.56 -4.84 -13.91
C ASP A 246 2.57 -4.11 -13.00
N MET A 247 2.70 -4.52 -11.74
CA MET A 247 3.77 -4.03 -10.87
C MET A 247 5.16 -4.49 -11.38
N GLU A 248 5.31 -5.76 -11.80
CA GLU A 248 6.55 -6.25 -12.44
C GLU A 248 6.93 -5.39 -13.66
N LYS A 249 5.97 -5.07 -14.54
CA LYS A 249 6.21 -4.21 -15.71
C LYS A 249 6.65 -2.80 -15.32
N MET A 250 5.99 -2.21 -14.31
CA MET A 250 6.30 -0.84 -13.87
C MET A 250 7.70 -0.72 -13.28
N VAL A 251 8.16 -1.72 -12.52
CA VAL A 251 9.52 -1.74 -11.96
C VAL A 251 10.60 -1.80 -13.05
N LEU A 252 10.28 -2.30 -14.24
CA LEU A 252 11.22 -2.33 -15.37
C LEU A 252 11.34 -0.99 -16.11
N GLU A 253 10.50 -0.01 -15.79
CA GLU A 253 10.61 1.35 -16.32
C GLU A 253 11.75 2.12 -15.63
N LYS A 254 12.09 3.30 -16.14
CA LYS A 254 13.11 4.19 -15.54
C LYS A 254 12.45 5.39 -14.87
N GLY A 255 12.64 5.46 -13.56
CA GLY A 255 12.13 6.55 -12.72
C GLY A 255 13.10 7.72 -12.58
N VAL A 256 12.73 8.66 -11.71
CA VAL A 256 13.49 9.90 -11.49
C VAL A 256 14.88 9.62 -10.91
N VAL A 257 15.05 8.59 -10.08
CA VAL A 257 16.36 8.25 -9.48
C VAL A 257 17.37 7.84 -10.54
N GLN A 258 16.97 7.16 -11.63
CA GLN A 258 17.85 6.79 -12.73
C GLN A 258 18.07 7.95 -13.73
N LYS A 259 17.07 8.83 -13.87
CA LYS A 259 17.15 10.00 -14.78
C LYS A 259 17.99 11.13 -14.17
N VAL A 260 17.96 11.29 -12.85
CA VAL A 260 18.73 12.28 -12.10
C VAL A 260 19.47 11.55 -10.97
N PRO A 261 20.52 10.80 -11.30
CA PRO A 261 21.22 9.98 -10.31
C PRO A 261 21.94 10.85 -9.26
N PRO A 262 22.20 10.30 -8.07
CA PRO A 262 22.97 10.98 -7.04
C PRO A 262 24.34 11.44 -7.54
N VAL A 263 24.72 12.66 -7.17
CA VAL A 263 26.01 13.25 -7.55
C VAL A 263 27.11 12.68 -6.67
N THR A 264 28.13 12.09 -7.27
CA THR A 264 29.31 11.59 -6.56
C THR A 264 30.40 12.67 -6.43
N ALA A 265 31.35 12.48 -5.52
CA ALA A 265 32.49 13.38 -5.36
C ALA A 265 33.32 13.51 -6.67
N SER A 266 33.43 12.44 -7.45
CA SER A 266 34.09 12.45 -8.76
C SER A 266 33.33 13.29 -9.79
N THR A 267 32.00 13.25 -9.77
CA THR A 267 31.15 14.07 -10.62
C THR A 267 31.32 15.55 -10.29
N ILE A 268 31.36 15.91 -8.98
CA ILE A 268 31.57 17.30 -8.56
C ILE A 268 32.94 17.83 -9.04
N SER A 269 33.97 17.00 -8.96
CA SER A 269 35.32 17.39 -9.41
C SER A 269 35.39 17.66 -10.91
N SER A 270 34.51 17.04 -11.72
CA SER A 270 34.47 17.29 -13.17
C SER A 270 33.84 18.64 -13.55
N PHE A 271 33.02 19.24 -12.68
CA PHE A 271 32.47 20.59 -12.91
C PHE A 271 33.47 21.73 -12.59
N ARG A 272 34.62 21.42 -12.02
CA ARG A 272 35.66 22.43 -11.69
C ARG A 272 36.72 22.64 -12.79
N ARG A 273 36.48 22.07 -13.95
CA ARG A 273 37.36 22.21 -15.12
C ARG A 273 36.65 23.11 -16.22
#